data_31b585766b4b222266a29af0a6e148a3
#
_entry.id   31b585766b4b222266a29af0a6e148a3
#
_cell.length_a   1.000
_cell.length_b   1.000
_cell.length_c   1.000
_cell.angle_alpha   90.00
_cell.angle_beta   90.00
_cell.angle_gamma   90.00
#
_symmetry.space_group_name_H-M   'P 1'
#
loop_
_entity.id
_entity.type
_entity.pdbx_description
1 polymer ?
#
loop_
_entity_poly.entity_id
_entity_poly.type
_entity_poly.pdbx_seq_one_letter_code
_entity_poly.pdbx_strand_id
1 'polypeptide(L)'
;RQFNTPTEIIPEEVVEQLDLHREEMPCQYRLLYDLFMNTGLRLKEVYLLEEDCIEESRYPNVCQLKYIPHKTLSARHRRGAGDYHRIMIPKDIAGRLSQHIIEDAEERKIAGTSYIFRSRRYGYERAVIDSQPFVKCIREIIRKYDICDENGELWHFTIKQFRKTLAVRLIENGATTVELAYWLGHLCSDTAAKYYAEVRKKKLAELNTEFFRSKFELIMTGEQLENYTQEERRLLYTDFC
;
A
#
# COMPACT_ATOMS: atom_id res chain seq x y z
N ARG A 1 -23.76 -5.73 14.90
CA ARG A 1 -22.29 -5.45 14.91
C ARG A 1 -21.71 -6.08 13.66
N GLN A 2 -21.40 -5.28 12.65
CA GLN A 2 -20.58 -5.76 11.53
C GLN A 2 -19.20 -6.11 12.11
N PHE A 3 -18.82 -7.37 12.02
CA PHE A 3 -17.45 -7.79 12.30
C PHE A 3 -16.59 -7.06 11.26
N ASN A 4 -15.71 -6.17 11.70
CA ASN A 4 -14.69 -5.58 10.84
C ASN A 4 -13.73 -6.71 10.43
N THR A 5 -13.99 -7.31 9.28
CA THR A 5 -13.03 -8.21 8.66
C THR A 5 -11.72 -7.43 8.46
N PRO A 6 -10.57 -7.95 8.88
CA PRO A 6 -9.30 -7.28 8.64
C PRO A 6 -9.14 -7.02 7.13
N THR A 7 -8.68 -5.84 6.77
CA THR A 7 -8.36 -5.54 5.36
C THR A 7 -7.21 -6.47 4.94
N GLU A 8 -7.39 -7.24 3.89
CA GLU A 8 -6.35 -8.08 3.32
C GLU A 8 -5.33 -7.25 2.55
N ILE A 9 -4.11 -7.77 2.39
CA ILE A 9 -3.12 -7.25 1.44
C ILE A 9 -3.49 -7.74 0.05
N ILE A 10 -3.12 -6.99 -0.98
CA ILE A 10 -3.22 -7.51 -2.35
C ILE A 10 -2.02 -8.43 -2.56
N PRO A 11 -2.23 -9.73 -2.83
CA PRO A 11 -1.14 -10.67 -3.10
C PRO A 11 -0.32 -10.24 -4.32
N GLU A 12 0.96 -10.62 -4.38
CA GLU A 12 1.85 -10.20 -5.46
C GLU A 12 1.37 -10.70 -6.83
N GLU A 13 0.90 -11.95 -6.89
CA GLU A 13 0.33 -12.54 -8.09
C GLU A 13 -0.92 -11.80 -8.62
N VAL A 14 -1.72 -11.22 -7.72
CA VAL A 14 -2.87 -10.38 -8.08
C VAL A 14 -2.39 -9.02 -8.60
N VAL A 15 -1.36 -8.44 -7.98
CA VAL A 15 -0.77 -7.18 -8.45
C VAL A 15 -0.17 -7.36 -9.84
N GLU A 16 0.60 -8.42 -10.08
CA GLU A 16 1.18 -8.73 -11.38
C GLU A 16 0.11 -8.87 -12.47
N GLN A 17 -0.96 -9.60 -12.19
CA GLN A 17 -2.09 -9.74 -13.11
C GLN A 17 -2.80 -8.39 -13.39
N LEU A 18 -3.00 -7.55 -12.36
CA LEU A 18 -3.57 -6.21 -12.54
C LEU A 18 -2.66 -5.31 -13.38
N ASP A 19 -1.35 -5.39 -13.17
CA ASP A 19 -0.36 -4.60 -13.90
C ASP A 19 -0.30 -4.97 -15.39
N LEU A 20 -0.51 -6.24 -15.75
CA LEU A 20 -0.64 -6.68 -17.16
C LEU A 20 -1.80 -5.99 -17.88
N HIS A 21 -2.88 -5.70 -17.17
CA HIS A 21 -4.09 -5.09 -17.74
C HIS A 21 -4.27 -3.61 -17.40
N ARG A 22 -3.26 -2.99 -16.79
CA ARG A 22 -3.31 -1.59 -16.35
C ARG A 22 -3.59 -0.60 -17.49
N GLU A 23 -3.09 -0.88 -18.68
CA GLU A 23 -3.27 -0.02 -19.86
C GLU A 23 -4.74 0.07 -20.32
N GLU A 24 -5.62 -0.85 -19.92
CA GLU A 24 -7.04 -0.78 -20.18
C GLU A 24 -7.79 0.24 -19.31
N MET A 25 -7.16 0.68 -18.22
CA MET A 25 -7.73 1.74 -17.38
C MET A 25 -7.69 3.08 -18.12
N PRO A 26 -8.74 3.92 -18.01
CA PRO A 26 -8.66 5.31 -18.44
C PRO A 26 -7.44 6.01 -17.84
N CYS A 27 -6.78 6.92 -18.56
CA CYS A 27 -5.52 7.56 -18.14
C CYS A 27 -5.56 8.08 -16.70
N GLN A 28 -6.65 8.75 -16.29
CA GLN A 28 -6.82 9.25 -14.93
C GLN A 28 -6.88 8.12 -13.89
N TYR A 29 -7.52 6.99 -14.20
CA TYR A 29 -7.62 5.85 -13.28
C TYR A 29 -6.30 5.09 -13.17
N ARG A 30 -5.56 5.00 -14.26
CA ARG A 30 -4.20 4.44 -14.28
C ARG A 30 -3.27 5.26 -13.38
N LEU A 31 -3.33 6.58 -13.48
CA LEU A 31 -2.56 7.47 -12.62
C LEU A 31 -2.97 7.35 -11.14
N LEU A 32 -4.28 7.22 -10.85
CA LEU A 32 -4.78 6.95 -9.49
C LEU A 32 -4.27 5.61 -8.95
N TYR A 33 -4.30 4.55 -9.76
CA TYR A 33 -3.78 3.23 -9.40
C TYR A 33 -2.31 3.33 -9.01
N ASP A 34 -1.48 3.94 -9.85
CA ASP A 34 -0.06 4.12 -9.62
C ASP A 34 0.21 4.95 -8.35
N LEU A 35 -0.53 6.02 -8.12
CA LEU A 35 -0.40 6.83 -6.91
C LEU A 35 -0.75 6.02 -5.67
N PHE A 36 -1.87 5.31 -5.65
CA PHE A 36 -2.26 4.51 -4.49
C PHE A 36 -1.26 3.39 -4.19
N MET A 37 -0.77 2.69 -5.21
CA MET A 37 0.21 1.61 -5.06
C MET A 37 1.55 2.12 -4.52
N ASN A 38 2.01 3.29 -4.94
CA ASN A 38 3.32 3.82 -4.57
C ASN A 38 3.31 4.73 -3.33
N THR A 39 2.16 5.26 -2.93
CA THR A 39 2.07 6.20 -1.82
C THR A 39 1.32 5.66 -0.60
N GLY A 40 0.39 4.75 -0.81
CA GLY A 40 -0.51 4.28 0.23
C GLY A 40 -1.37 5.38 0.86
N LEU A 41 -1.51 6.52 0.21
CA LEU A 41 -2.32 7.63 0.69
C LEU A 41 -3.79 7.21 0.86
N ARG A 42 -4.49 7.89 1.75
CA ARG A 42 -5.93 7.67 1.89
C ARG A 42 -6.67 8.28 0.71
N LEU A 43 -7.82 7.71 0.40
CA LEU A 43 -8.69 8.15 -0.70
C LEU A 43 -8.82 9.68 -0.76
N LYS A 44 -9.20 10.28 0.37
CA LYS A 44 -9.40 11.73 0.46
C LYS A 44 -8.09 12.52 0.25
N GLU A 45 -6.96 11.96 0.65
CA GLU A 45 -5.64 12.57 0.51
C GLU A 45 -5.23 12.65 -0.97
N VAL A 46 -5.51 11.60 -1.77
CA VAL A 46 -5.25 11.59 -3.21
C VAL A 46 -6.25 12.46 -3.98
N TYR A 47 -7.52 12.37 -3.65
CA TYR A 47 -8.58 13.09 -4.39
C TYR A 47 -8.56 14.60 -4.18
N LEU A 48 -7.96 15.06 -3.10
CA LEU A 48 -7.78 16.47 -2.78
C LEU A 48 -6.34 16.95 -3.02
N LEU A 49 -5.58 16.27 -3.89
CA LEU A 49 -4.29 16.79 -4.35
C LEU A 49 -4.52 18.05 -5.20
N GLU A 50 -3.71 19.06 -4.93
CA GLU A 50 -3.74 20.34 -5.61
C GLU A 50 -2.66 20.41 -6.69
N GLU A 51 -2.76 21.36 -7.61
CA GLU A 51 -1.87 21.51 -8.76
C GLU A 51 -0.39 21.75 -8.39
N ASP A 52 -0.12 22.25 -7.18
CA ASP A 52 1.21 22.49 -6.64
C ASP A 52 1.71 21.35 -5.75
N CYS A 53 1.14 20.14 -5.88
CA CYS A 53 1.47 19.00 -5.03
C CYS A 53 2.84 18.38 -5.30
N ILE A 54 3.50 18.67 -6.42
CA ILE A 54 4.82 18.14 -6.77
C ILE A 54 5.88 19.18 -6.42
N GLU A 55 6.85 18.77 -5.63
CA GLU A 55 8.02 19.57 -5.28
C GLU A 55 9.30 18.82 -5.69
N GLU A 56 10.33 19.56 -6.07
CA GLU A 56 11.63 18.96 -6.37
C GLU A 56 12.26 18.32 -5.12
N SER A 57 13.03 17.28 -5.33
CA SER A 57 13.82 16.62 -4.29
C SER A 57 15.31 16.78 -4.57
N ARG A 58 16.10 16.90 -3.49
CA ARG A 58 17.57 16.84 -3.58
C ARG A 58 18.09 15.45 -3.97
N TYR A 59 17.26 14.43 -3.92
CA TYR A 59 17.63 13.07 -4.29
C TYR A 59 17.31 12.83 -5.76
N PRO A 60 18.25 12.24 -6.55
CA PRO A 60 17.96 11.86 -7.91
C PRO A 60 16.85 10.80 -7.95
N ASN A 61 16.09 10.74 -9.04
CA ASN A 61 15.06 9.74 -9.31
C ASN A 61 13.81 9.79 -8.44
N VAL A 62 13.69 10.74 -7.52
CA VAL A 62 12.48 10.96 -6.71
C VAL A 62 12.09 12.44 -6.68
N CYS A 63 10.80 12.69 -6.51
CA CYS A 63 10.23 14.00 -6.21
C CYS A 63 9.50 13.93 -4.86
N GLN A 64 9.15 15.08 -4.29
CA GLN A 64 8.30 15.14 -3.13
C GLN A 64 6.84 15.32 -3.56
N LEU A 65 5.95 14.51 -2.99
CA LEU A 65 4.52 14.72 -3.08
C LEU A 65 4.03 15.40 -1.80
N LYS A 66 3.55 16.61 -1.95
CA LYS A 66 2.95 17.41 -0.88
C LYS A 66 1.45 17.17 -0.84
N TYR A 67 0.89 16.87 0.33
CA TYR A 67 -0.55 16.67 0.51
C TYR A 67 -1.03 17.03 1.91
N ILE A 68 -2.33 17.21 2.09
CA ILE A 68 -2.95 17.47 3.40
C ILE A 68 -3.43 16.15 4.00
N PRO A 69 -2.87 15.71 5.15
CA PRO A 69 -3.29 14.50 5.85
C PRO A 69 -4.59 14.72 6.63
N HIS A 70 -5.69 14.87 5.93
CA HIS A 70 -6.99 15.31 6.45
C HIS A 70 -7.46 14.60 7.72
N LYS A 71 -7.19 13.28 7.84
CA LYS A 71 -7.59 12.50 9.02
C LYS A 71 -6.85 12.93 10.29
N THR A 72 -5.63 13.41 10.15
CA THR A 72 -4.75 13.76 11.27
C THR A 72 -4.52 15.27 11.42
N LEU A 73 -5.10 16.07 10.55
CA LEU A 73 -4.87 17.52 10.46
C LEU A 73 -5.07 18.24 11.81
N SER A 74 -6.22 18.06 12.45
CA SER A 74 -6.51 18.69 13.75
C SER A 74 -5.53 18.27 14.87
N ALA A 75 -5.05 17.02 14.82
CA ALA A 75 -4.07 16.54 15.79
C ALA A 75 -2.67 17.07 15.46
N ARG A 76 -2.34 17.31 14.19
CA ARG A 76 -1.10 17.98 13.75
C ARG A 76 -1.07 19.42 14.27
N HIS A 77 -2.15 20.16 14.09
CA HIS A 77 -2.26 21.55 14.59
C HIS A 77 -2.04 21.62 16.11
N ARG A 78 -2.65 20.71 16.87
CA ARG A 78 -2.42 20.64 18.33
C ARG A 78 -0.97 20.39 18.73
N ARG A 79 -0.16 19.80 17.82
CA ARG A 79 1.28 19.54 18.02
C ARG A 79 2.18 20.59 17.36
N GLY A 80 1.62 21.69 16.85
CA GLY A 80 2.36 22.72 16.15
C GLY A 80 2.92 22.31 14.79
N ALA A 81 2.45 21.20 14.21
CA ALA A 81 2.85 20.78 12.87
C ALA A 81 2.02 21.49 11.82
N GLY A 82 2.64 21.81 10.67
CA GLY A 82 1.97 22.44 9.54
C GLY A 82 0.92 21.57 8.87
N ASP A 83 0.13 22.18 7.97
CA ASP A 83 -0.97 21.54 7.26
C ASP A 83 -0.51 20.43 6.33
N TYR A 84 0.60 20.62 5.68
CA TYR A 84 1.11 19.71 4.66
C TYR A 84 2.02 18.63 5.23
N HIS A 85 1.90 17.47 4.62
CA HIS A 85 2.86 16.38 4.77
C HIS A 85 3.52 16.08 3.42
N ARG A 86 4.76 15.57 3.45
CA ARG A 86 5.56 15.29 2.27
C ARG A 86 6.07 13.87 2.31
N ILE A 87 5.93 13.17 1.18
CA ILE A 87 6.51 11.84 0.98
C ILE A 87 7.26 11.83 -0.34
N MET A 88 8.20 10.91 -0.47
CA MET A 88 8.93 10.71 -1.73
C MET A 88 8.12 9.85 -2.67
N ILE A 89 8.09 10.21 -3.95
CA ILE A 89 7.51 9.41 -5.02
C ILE A 89 8.52 9.25 -6.16
N PRO A 90 8.46 8.16 -6.93
CA PRO A 90 9.29 7.98 -8.12
C PRO A 90 9.11 9.11 -9.12
N LYS A 91 10.20 9.51 -9.78
CA LYS A 91 10.21 10.65 -10.71
C LYS A 91 9.32 10.42 -11.93
N ASP A 92 9.17 9.18 -12.38
CA ASP A 92 8.26 8.83 -13.47
C ASP A 92 6.79 9.05 -13.11
N ILE A 93 6.39 8.71 -11.89
CA ILE A 93 5.03 8.98 -11.36
C ILE A 93 4.80 10.48 -11.22
N ALA A 94 5.79 11.21 -10.68
CA ALA A 94 5.74 12.67 -10.58
C ALA A 94 5.60 13.31 -11.97
N GLY A 95 6.35 12.83 -12.97
CA GLY A 95 6.28 13.29 -14.35
C GLY A 95 4.90 13.10 -14.98
N ARG A 96 4.32 11.90 -14.81
CA ARG A 96 2.95 11.62 -15.31
C ARG A 96 1.88 12.46 -14.58
N LEU A 97 2.07 12.69 -13.29
CA LEU A 97 1.19 13.56 -12.52
C LEU A 97 1.30 15.01 -12.98
N SER A 98 2.52 15.52 -13.20
CA SER A 98 2.77 16.86 -13.75
C SER A 98 2.16 17.02 -15.15
N GLN A 99 2.29 16.00 -16.01
CA GLN A 99 1.67 16.01 -17.32
C GLN A 99 0.14 16.11 -17.25
N HIS A 100 -0.48 15.32 -16.37
CA HIS A 100 -1.92 15.37 -16.12
C HIS A 100 -2.37 16.76 -15.61
N ILE A 101 -1.56 17.37 -14.72
CA ILE A 101 -1.81 18.73 -14.22
C ILE A 101 -1.81 19.74 -15.37
N ILE A 102 -0.87 19.65 -16.29
CA ILE A 102 -0.76 20.55 -17.45
C ILE A 102 -1.92 20.35 -18.42
N GLU A 103 -2.21 19.10 -18.78
CA GLU A 103 -3.25 18.75 -19.74
C GLU A 103 -4.66 19.15 -19.28
N ASP A 104 -4.93 19.08 -17.97
CA ASP A 104 -6.25 19.37 -17.39
C ASP A 104 -6.38 20.85 -16.89
N ALA A 105 -5.36 21.70 -17.10
CA ALA A 105 -5.27 23.04 -16.52
C ALA A 105 -6.45 23.95 -16.93
N GLU A 106 -6.79 24.01 -18.20
CA GLU A 106 -7.89 24.85 -18.71
C GLU A 106 -9.25 24.38 -18.17
N GLU A 107 -9.48 23.07 -18.13
CA GLU A 107 -10.72 22.51 -17.60
C GLU A 107 -10.84 22.75 -16.08
N ARG A 108 -9.74 22.67 -15.31
CA ARG A 108 -9.75 23.04 -13.89
C ARG A 108 -10.08 24.51 -13.68
N LYS A 109 -9.52 25.37 -14.50
CA LYS A 109 -9.80 26.81 -14.46
C LYS A 109 -11.27 27.10 -14.73
N ILE A 110 -11.87 26.43 -15.72
CA ILE A 110 -13.31 26.56 -16.01
C ILE A 110 -14.14 26.03 -14.84
N ALA A 111 -13.75 24.92 -14.22
CA ALA A 111 -14.41 24.33 -13.07
C ALA A 111 -14.18 25.11 -11.75
N GLY A 112 -13.29 26.09 -11.74
CA GLY A 112 -12.98 26.89 -10.55
C GLY A 112 -12.37 26.09 -9.39
N THR A 113 -11.54 25.09 -9.70
CA THR A 113 -10.92 24.21 -8.70
C THR A 113 -9.42 24.08 -8.89
N SER A 114 -8.67 23.95 -7.77
CA SER A 114 -7.25 23.59 -7.77
C SER A 114 -7.00 22.07 -7.71
N TYR A 115 -8.04 21.26 -7.47
CA TYR A 115 -7.89 19.82 -7.37
C TYR A 115 -7.64 19.17 -8.73
N ILE A 116 -6.60 18.30 -8.77
CA ILE A 116 -6.13 17.70 -10.03
C ILE A 116 -6.99 16.51 -10.49
N PHE A 117 -7.71 15.86 -9.57
CA PHE A 117 -8.63 14.77 -9.89
C PHE A 117 -10.07 15.25 -9.84
N ARG A 118 -10.69 15.40 -11.01
CA ARG A 118 -12.05 15.90 -11.15
C ARG A 118 -13.02 14.83 -11.64
N SER A 119 -14.28 14.98 -11.28
CA SER A 119 -15.35 14.21 -11.91
C SER A 119 -15.64 14.76 -13.31
N ARG A 120 -15.57 13.91 -14.34
CA ARG A 120 -15.94 14.26 -15.72
C ARG A 120 -17.38 13.84 -16.09
N ARG A 121 -18.22 13.59 -15.09
CA ARG A 121 -19.63 13.23 -15.36
C ARG A 121 -20.42 14.46 -15.81
N TYR A 122 -21.09 14.30 -16.93
CA TYR A 122 -21.97 15.29 -17.54
C TYR A 122 -22.97 15.86 -16.51
N GLY A 123 -23.02 17.18 -16.36
CA GLY A 123 -23.95 17.88 -15.50
C GLY A 123 -23.59 17.94 -14.01
N TYR A 124 -22.51 17.31 -13.59
CA TYR A 124 -21.96 17.41 -12.23
C TYR A 124 -20.48 17.80 -12.31
N GLU A 125 -20.25 19.08 -12.42
CA GLU A 125 -18.92 19.67 -12.20
C GLU A 125 -18.56 19.59 -10.71
N ARG A 126 -18.39 18.38 -10.22
CA ARG A 126 -17.83 18.21 -8.90
C ARG A 126 -16.34 18.48 -8.99
N ALA A 127 -15.88 19.43 -8.18
CA ALA A 127 -14.47 19.73 -8.02
C ALA A 127 -13.61 18.51 -7.60
N VAL A 128 -14.23 17.43 -7.17
CA VAL A 128 -13.56 16.23 -6.65
C VAL A 128 -14.14 14.98 -7.31
N ILE A 129 -13.26 14.07 -7.72
CA ILE A 129 -13.63 12.79 -8.30
C ILE A 129 -14.40 11.90 -7.30
N ASP A 130 -15.31 11.07 -7.81
CA ASP A 130 -15.96 10.01 -7.03
C ASP A 130 -15.12 8.72 -7.08
N SER A 131 -14.99 8.04 -5.93
CA SER A 131 -14.24 6.78 -5.81
C SER A 131 -14.90 5.59 -6.50
N GLN A 132 -16.21 5.58 -6.59
CA GLN A 132 -16.96 4.41 -7.06
C GLN A 132 -16.62 4.02 -8.50
N PRO A 133 -16.54 4.94 -9.48
CA PRO A 133 -16.15 4.60 -10.84
C PRO A 133 -14.75 4.01 -10.94
N PHE A 134 -13.78 4.50 -10.17
CA PHE A 134 -12.42 3.97 -10.12
C PHE A 134 -12.39 2.53 -9.57
N VAL A 135 -13.03 2.31 -8.42
CA VAL A 135 -13.12 0.96 -7.82
C VAL A 135 -13.87 0.00 -8.74
N LYS A 136 -14.94 0.48 -9.38
CA LYS A 136 -15.70 -0.30 -10.37
C LYS A 136 -14.82 -0.72 -11.54
N CYS A 137 -14.01 0.21 -12.08
CA CYS A 137 -13.09 -0.08 -13.19
C CYS A 137 -12.12 -1.22 -12.84
N ILE A 138 -11.47 -1.18 -11.67
CA ILE A 138 -10.57 -2.25 -11.22
C ILE A 138 -11.32 -3.58 -11.07
N ARG A 139 -12.51 -3.58 -10.47
CA ARG A 139 -13.32 -4.79 -10.31
C ARG A 139 -13.81 -5.36 -11.65
N GLU A 140 -14.04 -4.52 -12.64
CA GLU A 140 -14.39 -4.96 -14.00
C GLU A 140 -13.20 -5.64 -14.69
N ILE A 141 -11.99 -5.12 -14.52
CA ILE A 141 -10.75 -5.76 -15.00
C ILE A 141 -10.57 -7.12 -14.32
N ILE A 142 -10.70 -7.17 -12.99
CA ILE A 142 -10.61 -8.42 -12.23
C ILE A 142 -11.58 -9.48 -12.78
N ARG A 143 -12.83 -9.12 -13.01
CA ARG A 143 -13.83 -10.06 -13.55
C ARG A 143 -13.58 -10.42 -15.02
N LYS A 144 -13.13 -9.47 -15.83
CA LYS A 144 -12.89 -9.68 -17.27
C LYS A 144 -11.76 -10.68 -17.52
N TYR A 145 -10.75 -10.67 -16.67
CA TYR A 145 -9.54 -11.47 -16.81
C TYR A 145 -9.41 -12.58 -15.78
N ASP A 146 -10.49 -12.83 -15.02
CA ASP A 146 -10.53 -13.85 -13.95
C ASP A 146 -9.31 -13.77 -13.02
N ILE A 147 -8.97 -12.54 -12.57
CA ILE A 147 -7.84 -12.32 -11.70
C ILE A 147 -8.13 -12.92 -10.34
N CYS A 148 -7.41 -14.00 -10.01
CA CYS A 148 -7.60 -14.83 -8.83
C CYS A 148 -6.38 -14.76 -7.92
N ASP A 149 -6.59 -15.11 -6.65
CA ASP A 149 -5.53 -15.35 -5.68
C ASP A 149 -4.90 -16.75 -5.87
N GLU A 150 -3.94 -17.10 -5.00
CA GLU A 150 -3.26 -18.42 -4.98
C GLU A 150 -4.20 -19.62 -4.81
N ASN A 151 -5.40 -19.40 -4.27
CA ASN A 151 -6.41 -20.45 -4.09
C ASN A 151 -7.35 -20.60 -5.30
N GLY A 152 -7.18 -19.74 -6.32
CA GLY A 152 -8.05 -19.69 -7.50
C GLY A 152 -9.36 -18.98 -7.23
N GLU A 153 -9.49 -18.21 -6.13
CA GLU A 153 -10.66 -17.41 -5.85
C GLU A 153 -10.55 -16.01 -6.48
N LEU A 154 -11.64 -15.57 -7.12
CA LEU A 154 -11.70 -14.26 -7.77
C LEU A 154 -11.43 -13.15 -6.75
N TRP A 155 -10.44 -12.31 -7.02
CA TRP A 155 -10.00 -11.30 -6.06
C TRP A 155 -11.07 -10.28 -5.72
N HIS A 156 -11.32 -10.09 -4.43
CA HIS A 156 -12.23 -9.05 -3.94
C HIS A 156 -11.49 -7.75 -3.61
N PHE A 157 -11.44 -6.85 -4.57
CA PHE A 157 -10.72 -5.58 -4.43
C PHE A 157 -11.47 -4.54 -3.59
N THR A 158 -10.75 -3.89 -2.68
CA THR A 158 -11.15 -2.69 -1.96
C THR A 158 -10.01 -1.67 -1.94
N ILE A 159 -10.33 -0.37 -2.03
CA ILE A 159 -9.33 0.69 -2.10
C ILE A 159 -8.41 0.77 -0.85
N LYS A 160 -8.88 0.27 0.31
CA LYS A 160 -8.09 0.24 1.55
C LYS A 160 -6.90 -0.73 1.46
N GLN A 161 -6.98 -1.71 0.57
CA GLN A 161 -5.93 -2.71 0.37
C GLN A 161 -4.63 -2.09 -0.13
N PHE A 162 -4.66 -1.08 -0.99
CA PHE A 162 -3.46 -0.38 -1.45
C PHE A 162 -2.56 0.07 -0.30
N ARG A 163 -3.16 0.75 0.69
CA ARG A 163 -2.40 1.26 1.83
C ARG A 163 -1.84 0.14 2.70
N LYS A 164 -2.60 -0.94 2.92
CA LYS A 164 -2.11 -2.08 3.68
C LYS A 164 -1.00 -2.81 2.93
N THR A 165 -1.16 -3.04 1.63
CA THR A 165 -0.15 -3.67 0.77
C THR A 165 1.16 -2.88 0.79
N LEU A 166 1.12 -1.56 0.60
CA LEU A 166 2.33 -0.75 0.67
C LEU A 166 2.97 -0.78 2.07
N ALA A 167 2.17 -0.71 3.14
CA ALA A 167 2.68 -0.78 4.51
C ALA A 167 3.44 -2.09 4.76
N VAL A 168 2.89 -3.21 4.32
CA VAL A 168 3.53 -4.52 4.43
C VAL A 168 4.81 -4.58 3.61
N ARG A 169 4.77 -4.16 2.34
CA ARG A 169 5.96 -4.11 1.47
C ARG A 169 7.08 -3.25 2.04
N LEU A 170 6.78 -2.10 2.62
CA LEU A 170 7.78 -1.24 3.27
C LEU A 170 8.44 -1.96 4.46
N ILE A 171 7.66 -2.65 5.28
CA ILE A 171 8.20 -3.41 6.44
C ILE A 171 9.05 -4.59 5.95
N GLU A 172 8.62 -5.33 4.95
CA GLU A 172 9.36 -6.45 4.35
C GLU A 172 10.69 -5.98 3.76
N ASN A 173 10.73 -4.76 3.22
CA ASN A 173 11.96 -4.10 2.75
C ASN A 173 12.75 -3.39 3.86
N GLY A 174 12.45 -3.63 5.13
CA GLY A 174 13.25 -3.20 6.26
C GLY A 174 12.88 -1.85 6.88
N ALA A 175 11.78 -1.23 6.45
CA ALA A 175 11.33 0.02 7.05
C ALA A 175 10.98 -0.17 8.54
N THR A 176 11.45 0.74 9.38
CA THR A 176 11.12 0.76 10.79
C THR A 176 9.69 1.26 11.04
N THR A 177 9.16 1.01 12.24
CA THR A 177 7.84 1.52 12.63
C THR A 177 7.75 3.04 12.58
N VAL A 178 8.85 3.75 12.83
CA VAL A 178 8.92 5.22 12.78
C VAL A 178 8.87 5.70 11.34
N GLU A 179 9.66 5.10 10.45
CA GLU A 179 9.66 5.42 9.02
C GLU A 179 8.30 5.13 8.38
N LEU A 180 7.71 3.99 8.71
CA LEU A 180 6.36 3.65 8.25
C LEU A 180 5.32 4.64 8.77
N ALA A 181 5.39 5.04 10.05
CA ALA A 181 4.48 6.03 10.62
C ALA A 181 4.62 7.38 9.92
N TYR A 182 5.86 7.81 9.65
CA TYR A 182 6.14 9.03 8.89
C TYR A 182 5.55 8.92 7.48
N TRP A 183 5.87 7.87 6.73
CA TRP A 183 5.39 7.66 5.37
C TRP A 183 3.87 7.73 5.28
N LEU A 184 3.20 7.03 6.17
CA LEU A 184 1.74 6.95 6.20
C LEU A 184 1.06 8.20 6.82
N GLY A 185 1.82 9.24 7.22
CA GLY A 185 1.27 10.44 7.85
C GLY A 185 0.61 10.16 9.20
N HIS A 186 1.11 9.16 9.96
CA HIS A 186 0.68 8.88 11.32
C HIS A 186 1.39 9.82 12.30
N LEU A 187 0.68 10.24 13.36
CA LEU A 187 1.26 11.09 14.40
C LEU A 187 1.93 10.32 15.53
N CYS A 188 1.69 9.01 15.60
CA CYS A 188 2.33 8.09 16.52
C CYS A 188 2.62 6.77 15.82
N SER A 189 3.56 6.02 16.37
CA SER A 189 3.98 4.72 15.82
C SER A 189 3.00 3.57 16.12
N ASP A 190 2.01 3.76 17.01
CA ASP A 190 1.13 2.68 17.48
C ASP A 190 0.34 1.99 16.35
N THR A 191 -0.13 2.77 15.37
CA THR A 191 -0.82 2.20 14.21
C THR A 191 0.16 1.47 13.29
N ALA A 192 1.36 2.01 13.10
CA ALA A 192 2.42 1.37 12.34
C ALA A 192 2.92 0.09 13.05
N ALA A 193 3.00 0.09 14.37
CA ALA A 193 3.39 -1.06 15.18
C ALA A 193 2.46 -2.27 14.98
N LYS A 194 1.17 -2.04 14.72
CA LYS A 194 0.22 -3.12 14.41
C LYS A 194 0.56 -3.84 13.10
N TYR A 195 0.86 -3.09 12.04
CA TYR A 195 1.31 -3.68 10.77
C TYR A 195 2.63 -4.42 10.94
N TYR A 196 3.57 -3.83 11.68
CA TYR A 196 4.87 -4.43 11.96
C TYR A 196 4.75 -5.74 12.73
N ALA A 197 3.89 -5.79 13.76
CA ALA A 197 3.64 -7.00 14.53
C ALA A 197 2.99 -8.11 13.69
N GLU A 198 2.07 -7.75 12.77
CA GLU A 198 1.43 -8.71 11.85
C GLU A 198 2.45 -9.35 10.91
N VAL A 199 3.31 -8.54 10.26
CA VAL A 199 4.37 -9.03 9.35
C VAL A 199 5.39 -9.88 10.11
N ARG A 200 5.82 -9.44 11.31
CA ARG A 200 6.76 -10.21 12.14
C ARG A 200 6.19 -11.56 12.56
N LYS A 201 4.92 -11.63 12.93
CA LYS A 201 4.27 -12.90 13.28
C LYS A 201 4.27 -13.86 12.09
N LYS A 202 3.92 -13.38 10.88
CA LYS A 202 3.97 -14.20 9.66
C LYS A 202 5.38 -14.73 9.42
N LYS A 203 6.38 -13.86 9.43
CA LYS A 203 7.79 -14.24 9.22
C LYS A 203 8.31 -15.23 10.29
N LEU A 204 7.91 -15.06 11.55
CA LEU A 204 8.23 -16.02 12.61
C LEU A 204 7.55 -17.37 12.40
N ALA A 205 6.29 -17.39 11.94
CA ALA A 205 5.60 -18.61 11.61
C ALA A 205 6.28 -19.35 10.45
N GLU A 206 6.68 -18.63 9.40
CA GLU A 206 7.42 -19.18 8.26
C GLU A 206 8.76 -19.76 8.70
N LEU A 207 9.56 -19.01 9.46
CA LEU A 207 10.83 -19.48 10.02
C LEU A 207 10.68 -20.69 10.93
N ASN A 208 9.66 -20.70 11.78
CA ASN A 208 9.35 -21.84 12.62
C ASN A 208 8.96 -23.07 11.80
N THR A 209 8.12 -22.88 10.76
CA THR A 209 7.71 -23.98 9.88
C THR A 209 8.91 -24.57 9.15
N GLU A 210 9.81 -23.76 8.63
CA GLU A 210 11.02 -24.19 7.95
C GLU A 210 11.99 -24.90 8.92
N PHE A 211 12.15 -24.37 10.13
CA PHE A 211 12.93 -24.98 11.18
C PHE A 211 12.35 -26.33 11.61
N PHE A 212 11.05 -26.45 11.80
CA PHE A 212 10.40 -27.72 12.13
C PHE A 212 10.45 -28.72 10.96
N ARG A 213 10.30 -28.24 9.71
CA ARG A 213 10.44 -29.11 8.54
C ARG A 213 11.84 -29.71 8.44
N SER A 214 12.90 -28.89 8.58
CA SER A 214 14.27 -29.38 8.55
C SER A 214 14.56 -30.37 9.68
N LYS A 215 14.05 -30.13 10.90
CA LYS A 215 14.15 -31.06 12.01
C LYS A 215 13.38 -32.35 11.76
N PHE A 216 12.19 -32.26 11.16
CA PHE A 216 11.37 -33.45 10.86
C PHE A 216 12.00 -34.29 9.75
N GLU A 217 12.57 -33.67 8.73
CA GLU A 217 13.34 -34.34 7.68
C GLU A 217 14.57 -35.05 8.25
N LEU A 218 15.29 -34.44 9.20
CA LEU A 218 16.42 -35.03 9.90
C LEU A 218 16.02 -36.29 10.71
N ILE A 219 14.87 -36.26 11.37
CA ILE A 219 14.33 -37.37 12.13
C ILE A 219 13.89 -38.52 11.21
N MET A 220 13.26 -38.18 10.07
CA MET A 220 12.74 -39.15 9.12
C MET A 220 13.81 -39.79 8.25
N THR A 221 14.92 -39.10 7.96
CA THR A 221 16.04 -39.64 7.17
C THR A 221 16.96 -40.54 7.97
N GLY A 222 16.76 -40.72 9.29
CA GLY A 222 17.57 -41.57 10.12
C GLY A 222 19.05 -41.14 10.22
N GLU A 223 19.36 -39.91 9.84
CA GLU A 223 20.63 -39.28 10.13
C GLU A 223 20.74 -39.11 11.63
N GLN A 224 21.61 -39.92 12.18
CA GLN A 224 21.68 -40.26 13.59
C GLN A 224 21.93 -38.97 14.41
N LEU A 225 21.19 -38.85 15.51
CA LEU A 225 21.40 -37.88 16.60
C LEU A 225 22.84 -37.90 17.18
N GLU A 226 23.72 -38.77 16.67
CA GLU A 226 25.11 -38.91 17.07
C GLU A 226 25.96 -37.67 16.83
N ASN A 227 25.55 -36.81 15.88
CA ASN A 227 26.27 -35.56 15.55
C ASN A 227 25.88 -34.34 16.42
N TYR A 228 24.92 -34.50 17.30
CA TYR A 228 24.50 -33.42 18.20
C TYR A 228 25.14 -33.53 19.57
N THR A 229 25.61 -32.42 20.10
CA THR A 229 26.08 -32.32 21.48
C THR A 229 24.97 -32.71 22.49
N GLN A 230 25.33 -33.10 23.70
CA GLN A 230 24.35 -33.46 24.75
C GLN A 230 23.37 -32.30 25.06
N GLU A 231 23.81 -31.04 24.90
CA GLU A 231 23.04 -29.83 25.14
C GLU A 231 22.01 -29.60 24.04
N GLU A 232 22.40 -29.80 22.78
CA GLU A 232 21.50 -29.71 21.62
C GLU A 232 20.43 -30.82 21.64
N ARG A 233 20.79 -32.05 22.08
CA ARG A 233 19.84 -33.15 22.30
C ARG A 233 18.82 -32.81 23.38
N ARG A 234 19.24 -32.11 24.46
CA ARG A 234 18.36 -31.68 25.54
C ARG A 234 17.33 -30.64 25.09
N LEU A 235 17.75 -29.67 24.25
CA LEU A 235 16.87 -28.68 23.65
C LEU A 235 15.85 -29.34 22.71
N LEU A 236 16.24 -30.36 21.95
CA LEU A 236 15.33 -31.13 21.07
C LEU A 236 14.22 -31.87 21.85
N TYR A 237 14.46 -32.28 23.11
CA TYR A 237 13.47 -32.99 23.93
C TYR A 237 12.61 -32.08 24.82
N THR A 238 13.07 -30.87 25.13
CA THR A 238 12.30 -29.91 25.97
C THR A 238 11.23 -29.13 25.21
N ASP A 239 11.35 -29.04 23.88
CA ASP A 239 10.37 -28.33 23.05
C ASP A 239 9.19 -29.25 22.59
N PHE A 240 9.16 -30.52 23.00
CA PHE A 240 8.11 -31.49 22.67
C PHE A 240 7.24 -31.95 23.86
N CYS A 241 7.39 -31.31 25.04
CA CYS A 241 6.54 -31.60 26.21
C CYS A 241 5.60 -30.46 26.56
#